data_56165b15413df995d059d18260dbcd14
#
_entry.id   56165b15413df995d059d18260dbcd14
#
_cell.length_a   1.000
_cell.length_b   1.000
_cell.length_c   1.000
_cell.angle_alpha   90.00
_cell.angle_beta   90.00
_cell.angle_gamma   90.00
#
_symmetry.space_group_name_H-M   'P 1'
#
loop_
_entity.id
_entity.type
_entity.pdbx_description
1 polymer ?
#
loop_
_entity_poly.entity_id
_entity_poly.type
_entity_poly.pdbx_seq_one_letter_code
_entity_poly.pdbx_strand_id
1 'polypeptide(L)'
;MNKKLFGVSFAQKKYDLALKYCQPAAEQGDPEAQYYLGLMYNKGFGLKQDYTEAMNWYLKAAEQDNKDALCSLANMYLEGEGVKQDYTEARNYFIKAANLGDAAAQYNLGVMYSSGDGTKIDYIEAKNWFLKAAEQGQAKAQFNLGVLYFNGQGVKQDYFKAVEWHQKAAEQGYADAQYNLAKIYYLGKGVKQDFVNAKKWFEKAAKQGHAEAQCCLAGLYIQGLGVKQDLMNAKKMARKSG
;
A
#
# COMPACT_ATOMS: atom_id res chain seq x y z
N MET A 1 13.14 10.34 29.92
CA MET A 1 14.36 10.14 29.12
C MET A 1 14.37 8.80 28.36
N ASN A 2 13.58 7.81 28.76
CA ASN A 2 13.58 6.47 28.14
C ASN A 2 12.69 6.28 26.90
N LYS A 3 11.76 7.21 26.61
CA LYS A 3 10.75 7.07 25.56
C LYS A 3 11.28 6.90 24.12
N LYS A 4 12.49 7.39 23.83
CA LYS A 4 13.11 7.25 22.50
C LYS A 4 14.04 6.04 22.37
N LEU A 5 14.46 5.44 23.49
CA LEU A 5 15.48 4.40 23.47
C LEU A 5 14.95 3.05 23.00
N PHE A 6 13.70 2.69 23.31
CA PHE A 6 13.14 1.43 22.86
C PHE A 6 12.86 1.44 21.34
N GLY A 7 12.34 2.52 20.78
CA GLY A 7 12.14 2.65 19.34
C GLY A 7 13.43 2.57 18.54
N VAL A 8 14.51 3.25 19.03
CA VAL A 8 15.84 3.16 18.41
C VAL A 8 16.42 1.75 18.52
N SER A 9 16.31 1.11 19.70
CA SER A 9 16.80 -0.25 19.90
C SER A 9 16.03 -1.27 19.05
N PHE A 10 14.74 -1.08 18.91
CA PHE A 10 13.88 -1.89 18.04
C PHE A 10 14.29 -1.74 16.58
N ALA A 11 14.45 -0.52 16.08
CA ALA A 11 14.92 -0.25 14.71
C ALA A 11 16.31 -0.84 14.43
N GLN A 12 17.17 -0.93 15.45
CA GLN A 12 18.49 -1.58 15.36
C GLN A 12 18.43 -3.09 15.55
N LYS A 13 17.25 -3.70 15.66
CA LYS A 13 17.04 -5.14 15.93
C LYS A 13 17.69 -5.65 17.23
N LYS A 14 17.91 -4.78 18.20
CA LYS A 14 18.41 -5.12 19.54
C LYS A 14 17.22 -5.40 20.46
N TYR A 15 16.54 -6.51 20.24
CA TYR A 15 15.24 -6.79 20.84
C TYR A 15 15.28 -6.95 22.37
N ASP A 16 16.34 -7.57 22.93
CA ASP A 16 16.50 -7.69 24.40
C ASP A 16 16.62 -6.32 25.07
N LEU A 17 17.33 -5.39 24.41
CA LEU A 17 17.47 -4.02 24.89
C LEU A 17 16.16 -3.24 24.72
N ALA A 18 15.47 -3.44 23.58
CA ALA A 18 14.17 -2.85 23.33
C ALA A 18 13.16 -3.30 24.40
N LEU A 19 13.11 -4.59 24.71
CA LEU A 19 12.24 -5.17 25.74
C LEU A 19 12.52 -4.56 27.12
N LYS A 20 13.80 -4.49 27.52
CA LYS A 20 14.23 -3.91 28.80
C LYS A 20 13.70 -2.49 29.03
N TYR A 21 13.61 -1.68 27.98
CA TYR A 21 13.10 -0.30 28.08
C TYR A 21 11.60 -0.20 27.80
N CYS A 22 11.08 -1.05 26.93
CA CYS A 22 9.68 -1.02 26.50
C CYS A 22 8.75 -1.55 27.57
N GLN A 23 9.07 -2.68 28.20
CA GLN A 23 8.17 -3.34 29.13
C GLN A 23 7.80 -2.46 30.34
N PRO A 24 8.76 -1.84 31.09
CA PRO A 24 8.40 -0.96 32.19
C PRO A 24 7.58 0.27 31.76
N ALA A 25 7.83 0.81 30.57
CA ALA A 25 7.10 1.95 30.05
C ALA A 25 5.66 1.56 29.64
N ALA A 26 5.51 0.38 29.02
CA ALA A 26 4.19 -0.17 28.67
C ALA A 26 3.32 -0.44 29.92
N GLU A 27 3.93 -1.01 30.97
CA GLU A 27 3.27 -1.24 32.26
C GLU A 27 2.86 0.05 32.95
N GLN A 28 3.60 1.17 32.74
CA GLN A 28 3.26 2.51 33.20
C GLN A 28 2.22 3.22 32.31
N GLY A 29 1.74 2.58 31.26
CA GLY A 29 0.67 3.09 30.42
C GLY A 29 1.12 3.89 29.19
N ASP A 30 2.42 3.90 28.82
CA ASP A 30 2.89 4.61 27.62
C ASP A 30 2.35 3.91 26.35
N PRO A 31 1.51 4.56 25.51
CA PRO A 31 0.85 3.91 24.38
C PRO A 31 1.81 3.47 23.27
N GLU A 32 2.92 4.17 23.09
CA GLU A 32 3.94 3.79 22.11
C GLU A 32 4.68 2.54 22.58
N ALA A 33 5.04 2.46 23.87
CA ALA A 33 5.65 1.29 24.46
C ALA A 33 4.72 0.08 24.45
N GLN A 34 3.43 0.27 24.73
CA GLN A 34 2.39 -0.77 24.65
C GLN A 34 2.30 -1.33 23.22
N TYR A 35 2.28 -0.47 22.21
CA TYR A 35 2.31 -0.89 20.81
C TYR A 35 3.55 -1.72 20.48
N TYR A 36 4.77 -1.26 20.84
CA TYR A 36 6.00 -2.00 20.57
C TYR A 36 6.04 -3.34 21.32
N LEU A 37 5.55 -3.40 22.54
CA LEU A 37 5.47 -4.65 23.29
C LEU A 37 4.50 -5.63 22.63
N GLY A 38 3.34 -5.14 22.17
CA GLY A 38 2.41 -5.90 21.35
C GLY A 38 3.06 -6.43 20.07
N LEU A 39 3.84 -5.60 19.39
CA LEU A 39 4.55 -5.99 18.17
C LEU A 39 5.63 -7.06 18.44
N MET A 40 6.32 -6.98 19.59
CA MET A 40 7.30 -7.98 20.00
C MET A 40 6.64 -9.34 20.26
N TYR A 41 5.49 -9.36 20.92
CA TYR A 41 4.71 -10.59 21.09
C TYR A 41 4.15 -11.10 19.76
N ASN A 42 3.64 -10.21 18.90
CA ASN A 42 3.08 -10.59 17.59
C ASN A 42 4.11 -11.24 16.67
N LYS A 43 5.34 -10.75 16.65
CA LYS A 43 6.39 -11.23 15.75
C LYS A 43 7.41 -12.18 16.41
N GLY A 44 7.34 -12.36 17.72
CA GLY A 44 8.32 -13.15 18.46
C GLY A 44 9.68 -12.49 18.58
N PHE A 45 9.75 -11.15 18.63
CA PHE A 45 11.01 -10.40 18.69
C PHE A 45 11.51 -10.29 20.13
N GLY A 46 12.53 -11.08 20.48
CA GLY A 46 13.08 -11.14 21.84
C GLY A 46 12.17 -11.83 22.87
N LEU A 47 11.01 -12.30 22.43
CA LEU A 47 10.01 -13.03 23.23
C LEU A 47 9.47 -14.21 22.41
N LYS A 48 8.88 -15.19 23.11
CA LYS A 48 8.07 -16.19 22.41
C LYS A 48 6.85 -15.52 21.79
N GLN A 49 6.57 -15.83 20.52
CA GLN A 49 5.37 -15.32 19.84
C GLN A 49 4.11 -15.71 20.62
N ASP A 50 3.26 -14.72 20.89
CA ASP A 50 1.99 -14.88 21.56
C ASP A 50 0.98 -13.84 21.05
N TYR A 51 0.06 -14.28 20.22
CA TYR A 51 -0.95 -13.39 19.64
C TYR A 51 -1.97 -12.85 20.66
N THR A 52 -2.23 -13.61 21.74
CA THR A 52 -3.14 -13.18 22.81
C THR A 52 -2.52 -12.02 23.59
N GLU A 53 -1.26 -12.15 23.98
CA GLU A 53 -0.53 -11.07 24.63
C GLU A 53 -0.36 -9.87 23.69
N ALA A 54 -0.06 -10.10 22.41
CA ALA A 54 0.02 -9.03 21.41
C ALA A 54 -1.28 -8.23 21.35
N MET A 55 -2.42 -8.92 21.25
CA MET A 55 -3.74 -8.29 21.21
C MET A 55 -4.04 -7.48 22.47
N ASN A 56 -3.73 -8.02 23.65
CA ASN A 56 -3.91 -7.34 24.92
C ASN A 56 -3.15 -6.02 24.98
N TRP A 57 -1.90 -6.01 24.54
CA TRP A 57 -1.07 -4.81 24.50
C TRP A 57 -1.51 -3.81 23.43
N TYR A 58 -1.90 -4.28 22.25
CA TYR A 58 -2.45 -3.43 21.20
C TYR A 58 -3.77 -2.78 21.63
N LEU A 59 -4.65 -3.50 22.34
CA LEU A 59 -5.91 -2.92 22.87
C LEU A 59 -5.63 -1.78 23.84
N LYS A 60 -4.70 -1.96 24.79
CA LYS A 60 -4.31 -0.89 25.72
C LYS A 60 -3.76 0.34 25.01
N ALA A 61 -2.95 0.15 23.96
CA ALA A 61 -2.45 1.25 23.16
C ALA A 61 -3.55 1.92 22.31
N ALA A 62 -4.46 1.12 21.75
CA ALA A 62 -5.57 1.58 20.93
C ALA A 62 -6.61 2.38 21.73
N GLU A 63 -6.82 2.07 23.02
CA GLU A 63 -7.64 2.86 23.94
C GLU A 63 -7.10 4.29 24.15
N GLN A 64 -5.82 4.51 23.82
CA GLN A 64 -5.14 5.80 23.87
C GLN A 64 -4.90 6.39 22.47
N ASP A 65 -5.70 5.99 21.48
CA ASP A 65 -5.64 6.48 20.10
C ASP A 65 -4.28 6.23 19.38
N ASN A 66 -3.55 5.20 19.80
CA ASN A 66 -2.33 4.81 19.08
C ASN A 66 -2.71 4.21 17.72
N LYS A 67 -2.38 4.93 16.65
CA LYS A 67 -2.77 4.57 15.26
C LYS A 67 -2.16 3.26 14.80
N ASP A 68 -0.89 3.00 15.17
CA ASP A 68 -0.18 1.78 14.79
C ASP A 68 -0.79 0.54 15.46
N ALA A 69 -1.22 0.68 16.72
CA ALA A 69 -1.94 -0.37 17.44
C ALA A 69 -3.32 -0.63 16.83
N LEU A 70 -4.07 0.42 16.47
CA LEU A 70 -5.34 0.29 15.77
C LEU A 70 -5.19 -0.44 14.42
N CYS A 71 -4.19 -0.08 13.63
CA CYS A 71 -3.87 -0.75 12.38
C CYS A 71 -3.45 -2.21 12.61
N SER A 72 -2.69 -2.50 13.68
CA SER A 72 -2.27 -3.86 14.01
C SER A 72 -3.46 -4.74 14.40
N LEU A 73 -4.38 -4.23 15.22
CA LEU A 73 -5.64 -4.91 15.56
C LEU A 73 -6.49 -5.17 14.30
N ALA A 74 -6.62 -4.16 13.43
CA ALA A 74 -7.32 -4.31 12.17
C ALA A 74 -6.72 -5.44 11.31
N ASN A 75 -5.40 -5.50 11.20
CA ASN A 75 -4.72 -6.56 10.45
C ASN A 75 -4.88 -7.94 11.11
N MET A 76 -4.83 -8.04 12.43
CA MET A 76 -5.09 -9.31 13.14
C MET A 76 -6.47 -9.88 12.80
N TYR A 77 -7.51 -9.03 12.79
CA TYR A 77 -8.86 -9.44 12.38
C TYR A 77 -8.96 -9.70 10.87
N LEU A 78 -8.25 -8.94 10.04
CA LEU A 78 -8.24 -9.11 8.58
C LEU A 78 -7.64 -10.45 8.17
N GLU A 79 -6.52 -10.83 8.81
CA GLU A 79 -5.76 -12.04 8.48
C GLU A 79 -6.17 -13.26 9.30
N GLY A 80 -6.88 -13.05 10.43
CA GLY A 80 -7.19 -14.11 11.39
C GLY A 80 -5.98 -14.51 12.25
N GLU A 81 -5.02 -13.59 12.45
CA GLU A 81 -3.84 -13.86 13.28
C GLU A 81 -4.20 -13.81 14.77
N GLY A 82 -4.25 -15.00 15.43
CA GLY A 82 -4.57 -15.12 16.86
C GLY A 82 -6.03 -14.92 17.23
N VAL A 83 -6.87 -14.55 16.26
CA VAL A 83 -8.32 -14.37 16.39
C VAL A 83 -9.02 -14.96 15.17
N LYS A 84 -10.31 -15.23 15.28
CA LYS A 84 -11.11 -15.59 14.10
C LYS A 84 -11.14 -14.39 13.14
N GLN A 85 -10.90 -14.62 11.87
CA GLN A 85 -11.01 -13.60 10.82
C GLN A 85 -12.38 -12.92 10.88
N ASP A 86 -12.38 -11.59 10.93
CA ASP A 86 -13.59 -10.76 10.94
C ASP A 86 -13.33 -9.43 10.22
N TYR A 87 -13.77 -9.36 8.98
CA TYR A 87 -13.64 -8.16 8.15
C TYR A 87 -14.42 -6.95 8.71
N THR A 88 -15.51 -7.19 9.45
CA THR A 88 -16.28 -6.10 10.05
C THR A 88 -15.50 -5.45 11.19
N GLU A 89 -14.90 -6.26 12.07
CA GLU A 89 -14.04 -5.75 13.13
C GLU A 89 -12.78 -5.11 12.57
N ALA A 90 -12.14 -5.72 11.56
CA ALA A 90 -11.00 -5.11 10.87
C ALA A 90 -11.34 -3.71 10.36
N ARG A 91 -12.48 -3.57 9.67
CA ARG A 91 -12.95 -2.28 9.18
C ARG A 91 -13.18 -1.27 10.30
N ASN A 92 -13.78 -1.68 11.42
CA ASN A 92 -14.04 -0.81 12.57
C ASN A 92 -12.75 -0.21 13.13
N TYR A 93 -11.70 -1.02 13.27
CA TYR A 93 -10.39 -0.55 13.71
C TYR A 93 -9.71 0.34 12.67
N PHE A 94 -9.79 0.00 11.37
CA PHE A 94 -9.28 0.87 10.32
C PHE A 94 -10.01 2.22 10.27
N ILE A 95 -11.33 2.29 10.51
CA ILE A 95 -12.07 3.55 10.60
C ILE A 95 -11.52 4.43 11.73
N LYS A 96 -11.26 3.86 12.91
CA LYS A 96 -10.66 4.60 14.02
C LYS A 96 -9.30 5.18 13.65
N ALA A 97 -8.39 4.35 13.12
CA ALA A 97 -7.06 4.78 12.70
C ALA A 97 -7.11 5.83 11.57
N ALA A 98 -7.98 5.62 10.58
CA ALA A 98 -8.15 6.54 9.44
C ALA A 98 -8.69 7.91 9.86
N ASN A 99 -9.58 7.96 10.84
CA ASN A 99 -10.08 9.21 11.41
C ASN A 99 -9.00 9.98 12.20
N LEU A 100 -8.01 9.27 12.74
CA LEU A 100 -6.81 9.87 13.32
C LEU A 100 -5.76 10.25 12.25
N GLY A 101 -6.10 10.15 10.97
CA GLY A 101 -5.27 10.57 9.85
C GLY A 101 -4.25 9.54 9.38
N ASP A 102 -4.37 8.26 9.78
CA ASP A 102 -3.45 7.22 9.29
C ASP A 102 -3.69 6.91 7.82
N ALA A 103 -2.68 7.16 6.98
CA ALA A 103 -2.79 6.98 5.53
C ALA A 103 -2.89 5.50 5.10
N ALA A 104 -2.28 4.57 5.85
CA ALA A 104 -2.37 3.15 5.56
C ALA A 104 -3.77 2.61 5.87
N ALA A 105 -4.37 3.03 7.00
CA ALA A 105 -5.75 2.70 7.33
C ALA A 105 -6.74 3.28 6.30
N GLN A 106 -6.54 4.53 5.87
CA GLN A 106 -7.36 5.14 4.81
C GLN A 106 -7.27 4.35 3.50
N TYR A 107 -6.07 3.94 3.11
CA TYR A 107 -5.88 3.09 1.94
C TYR A 107 -6.61 1.74 2.10
N ASN A 108 -6.44 1.06 3.23
CA ASN A 108 -7.09 -0.23 3.48
C ASN A 108 -8.61 -0.12 3.46
N LEU A 109 -9.20 0.94 4.02
CA LEU A 109 -10.63 1.20 3.89
C LEU A 109 -11.06 1.37 2.44
N GLY A 110 -10.30 2.12 1.64
CA GLY A 110 -10.55 2.23 0.21
C GLY A 110 -10.56 0.87 -0.50
N VAL A 111 -9.64 -0.02 -0.14
CA VAL A 111 -9.60 -1.40 -0.65
C VAL A 111 -10.84 -2.16 -0.18
N MET A 112 -11.17 -2.16 1.11
CA MET A 112 -12.33 -2.88 1.65
C MET A 112 -13.66 -2.44 1.02
N TYR A 113 -13.87 -1.13 0.81
CA TYR A 113 -15.06 -0.64 0.11
C TYR A 113 -15.06 -0.97 -1.38
N SER A 114 -13.91 -1.11 -2.02
CA SER A 114 -13.82 -1.48 -3.43
C SER A 114 -13.97 -2.99 -3.69
N SER A 115 -13.60 -3.84 -2.73
CA SER A 115 -13.73 -5.30 -2.80
C SER A 115 -15.03 -5.82 -2.21
N GLY A 116 -15.60 -5.11 -1.23
CA GLY A 116 -16.75 -5.55 -0.46
C GLY A 116 -16.40 -6.40 0.77
N ASP A 117 -15.13 -6.38 1.21
CA ASP A 117 -14.70 -7.12 2.40
C ASP A 117 -15.25 -6.46 3.67
N GLY A 118 -16.09 -7.18 4.40
CA GLY A 118 -16.77 -6.67 5.61
C GLY A 118 -17.79 -5.55 5.37
N THR A 119 -18.14 -5.27 4.10
CA THR A 119 -19.13 -4.28 3.71
C THR A 119 -19.70 -4.62 2.32
N LYS A 120 -20.65 -3.84 1.83
CA LYS A 120 -21.03 -3.88 0.40
C LYS A 120 -20.01 -3.08 -0.41
N ILE A 121 -19.82 -3.48 -1.66
CA ILE A 121 -19.00 -2.69 -2.59
C ILE A 121 -19.58 -1.28 -2.71
N ASP A 122 -18.74 -0.29 -2.45
CA ASP A 122 -19.08 1.13 -2.55
C ASP A 122 -17.87 1.92 -3.08
N TYR A 123 -17.85 2.11 -4.40
CA TYR A 123 -16.76 2.84 -5.06
C TYR A 123 -16.75 4.35 -4.74
N ILE A 124 -17.87 4.93 -4.25
CA ILE A 124 -17.91 6.32 -3.81
C ILE A 124 -17.14 6.45 -2.50
N GLU A 125 -17.41 5.59 -1.52
CA GLU A 125 -16.67 5.53 -0.28
C GLU A 125 -15.20 5.13 -0.54
N ALA A 126 -14.94 4.13 -1.38
CA ALA A 126 -13.59 3.75 -1.76
C ALA A 126 -12.79 4.95 -2.30
N LYS A 127 -13.36 5.72 -3.23
CA LYS A 127 -12.75 6.95 -3.75
C LYS A 127 -12.43 7.95 -2.64
N ASN A 128 -13.38 8.18 -1.71
CA ASN A 128 -13.22 9.16 -0.64
C ASN A 128 -12.03 8.80 0.27
N TRP A 129 -11.90 7.52 0.60
CA TRP A 129 -10.79 7.03 1.43
C TRP A 129 -9.45 7.00 0.67
N PHE A 130 -9.45 6.54 -0.58
CA PHE A 130 -8.25 6.62 -1.41
C PHE A 130 -7.78 8.06 -1.60
N LEU A 131 -8.70 9.03 -1.76
CA LEU A 131 -8.34 10.44 -1.92
C LEU A 131 -7.58 10.95 -0.69
N LYS A 132 -8.09 10.70 0.52
CA LYS A 132 -7.42 11.08 1.77
C LYS A 132 -6.00 10.51 1.87
N ALA A 133 -5.83 9.22 1.55
CA ALA A 133 -4.52 8.55 1.56
C ALA A 133 -3.59 9.09 0.45
N ALA A 134 -4.13 9.35 -0.74
CA ALA A 134 -3.38 9.85 -1.89
C ALA A 134 -2.88 11.28 -1.70
N GLU A 135 -3.65 12.13 -1.03
CA GLU A 135 -3.26 13.48 -0.64
C GLU A 135 -2.11 13.48 0.37
N GLN A 136 -1.98 12.42 1.17
CA GLN A 136 -0.83 12.18 2.03
C GLN A 136 0.37 11.55 1.28
N GLY A 137 0.28 11.39 -0.03
CA GLY A 137 1.37 10.90 -0.87
C GLY A 137 1.42 9.39 -1.05
N GLN A 138 0.44 8.61 -0.55
CA GLN A 138 0.49 7.17 -0.66
C GLN A 138 0.32 6.68 -2.11
N ALA A 139 1.39 6.13 -2.70
CA ALA A 139 1.43 5.75 -4.12
C ALA A 139 0.37 4.71 -4.51
N LYS A 140 0.09 3.72 -3.65
CA LYS A 140 -0.96 2.72 -3.91
C LYS A 140 -2.36 3.35 -3.97
N ALA A 141 -2.64 4.32 -3.11
CA ALA A 141 -3.91 5.04 -3.13
C ALA A 141 -4.05 5.93 -4.37
N GLN A 142 -2.97 6.61 -4.77
CA GLN A 142 -2.92 7.39 -6.01
C GLN A 142 -3.17 6.50 -7.23
N PHE A 143 -2.55 5.32 -7.28
CA PHE A 143 -2.79 4.34 -8.33
C PHE A 143 -4.27 3.92 -8.38
N ASN A 144 -4.87 3.54 -7.25
CA ASN A 144 -6.28 3.12 -7.21
C ASN A 144 -7.24 4.24 -7.61
N LEU A 145 -6.97 5.49 -7.22
CA LEU A 145 -7.72 6.64 -7.73
C LEU A 145 -7.64 6.74 -9.25
N GLY A 146 -6.44 6.58 -9.81
CA GLY A 146 -6.25 6.54 -11.26
C GLY A 146 -7.11 5.47 -11.93
N VAL A 147 -7.19 4.28 -11.33
CA VAL A 147 -8.04 3.17 -11.81
C VAL A 147 -9.52 3.54 -11.73
N LEU A 148 -9.98 4.11 -10.62
CA LEU A 148 -11.38 4.52 -10.45
C LEU A 148 -11.79 5.55 -11.50
N TYR A 149 -10.97 6.58 -11.74
CA TYR A 149 -11.24 7.59 -12.77
C TYR A 149 -11.15 7.02 -14.19
N PHE A 150 -10.23 6.10 -14.46
CA PHE A 150 -10.09 5.46 -15.76
C PHE A 150 -11.31 4.61 -16.11
N ASN A 151 -11.87 3.90 -15.13
CA ASN A 151 -13.01 3.00 -15.32
C ASN A 151 -14.37 3.69 -15.12
N GLY A 152 -14.43 4.86 -14.49
CA GLY A 152 -15.69 5.50 -14.10
C GLY A 152 -16.38 4.81 -12.92
N GLN A 153 -15.63 4.19 -12.00
CA GLN A 153 -16.15 3.49 -10.83
C GLN A 153 -16.32 4.47 -9.65
N GLY A 154 -17.55 4.67 -9.19
CA GLY A 154 -17.88 5.65 -8.14
C GLY A 154 -17.65 7.13 -8.52
N VAL A 155 -17.24 7.38 -9.77
CA VAL A 155 -16.99 8.70 -10.35
C VAL A 155 -17.40 8.70 -11.83
N LYS A 156 -17.64 9.87 -12.41
CA LYS A 156 -17.69 10.00 -13.87
C LYS A 156 -16.30 9.64 -14.43
N GLN A 157 -16.26 8.82 -15.48
CA GLN A 157 -15.01 8.49 -16.17
C GLN A 157 -14.26 9.76 -16.60
N ASP A 158 -12.98 9.83 -16.26
CA ASP A 158 -12.13 10.99 -16.53
C ASP A 158 -10.68 10.53 -16.76
N TYR A 159 -10.30 10.42 -18.02
CA TYR A 159 -8.95 9.97 -18.37
C TYR A 159 -7.86 10.99 -18.03
N PHE A 160 -8.18 12.30 -17.97
CA PHE A 160 -7.20 13.30 -17.56
C PHE A 160 -6.84 13.14 -16.08
N LYS A 161 -7.85 12.98 -15.22
CA LYS A 161 -7.62 12.69 -13.81
C LYS A 161 -6.94 11.35 -13.59
N ALA A 162 -7.26 10.33 -14.40
CA ALA A 162 -6.57 9.05 -14.33
C ALA A 162 -5.07 9.21 -14.64
N VAL A 163 -4.71 10.00 -15.66
CA VAL A 163 -3.31 10.33 -15.97
C VAL A 163 -2.62 11.03 -14.81
N GLU A 164 -3.26 12.08 -14.25
CA GLU A 164 -2.69 12.85 -13.13
C GLU A 164 -2.36 11.94 -11.93
N TRP A 165 -3.28 11.07 -11.54
CA TRP A 165 -3.09 10.19 -10.40
C TRP A 165 -2.08 9.08 -10.68
N HIS A 166 -2.15 8.44 -11.87
CA HIS A 166 -1.15 7.44 -12.25
C HIS A 166 0.25 8.06 -12.37
N GLN A 167 0.38 9.30 -12.84
CA GLN A 167 1.66 9.98 -12.93
C GLN A 167 2.28 10.20 -11.55
N LYS A 168 1.51 10.69 -10.57
CA LYS A 168 1.97 10.87 -9.19
C LYS A 168 2.50 9.55 -8.59
N ALA A 169 1.78 8.45 -8.77
CA ALA A 169 2.21 7.13 -8.29
C ALA A 169 3.43 6.59 -9.07
N ALA A 170 3.47 6.79 -10.39
CA ALA A 170 4.56 6.35 -11.26
C ALA A 170 5.88 7.09 -10.98
N GLU A 171 5.81 8.37 -10.65
CA GLU A 171 6.96 9.19 -10.26
C GLU A 171 7.56 8.74 -8.92
N GLN A 172 6.75 8.19 -8.02
CA GLN A 172 7.20 7.54 -6.79
C GLN A 172 7.80 6.13 -7.02
N GLY A 173 7.80 5.66 -8.26
CA GLY A 173 8.35 4.36 -8.62
C GLY A 173 7.36 3.19 -8.58
N TYR A 174 6.05 3.43 -8.37
CA TYR A 174 5.07 2.35 -8.32
C TYR A 174 4.91 1.69 -9.70
N ALA A 175 5.32 0.43 -9.83
CA ALA A 175 5.45 -0.26 -11.12
C ALA A 175 4.13 -0.38 -11.89
N ASP A 176 3.04 -0.72 -11.19
CA ASP A 176 1.71 -0.85 -11.81
C ASP A 176 1.21 0.50 -12.35
N ALA A 177 1.51 1.60 -11.64
CA ALA A 177 1.18 2.94 -12.12
C ALA A 177 2.01 3.32 -13.35
N GLN A 178 3.30 2.97 -13.38
CA GLN A 178 4.16 3.17 -14.54
C GLN A 178 3.63 2.40 -15.75
N TYR A 179 3.21 1.16 -15.55
CA TYR A 179 2.60 0.34 -16.59
C TYR A 179 1.29 0.96 -17.10
N ASN A 180 0.37 1.35 -16.21
CA ASN A 180 -0.91 1.93 -16.61
C ASN A 180 -0.72 3.28 -17.32
N LEU A 181 0.18 4.12 -16.84
CA LEU A 181 0.51 5.38 -17.49
C LEU A 181 1.09 5.14 -18.91
N ALA A 182 1.96 4.15 -19.06
CA ALA A 182 2.48 3.73 -20.37
C ALA A 182 1.35 3.29 -21.31
N LYS A 183 0.38 2.49 -20.83
CA LYS A 183 -0.80 2.09 -21.61
C LYS A 183 -1.63 3.30 -22.05
N ILE A 184 -1.82 4.26 -21.18
CA ILE A 184 -2.58 5.47 -21.48
C ILE A 184 -1.91 6.25 -22.63
N TYR A 185 -0.59 6.45 -22.58
CA TYR A 185 0.17 7.07 -23.69
C TYR A 185 0.15 6.23 -24.97
N TYR A 186 0.25 4.89 -24.84
CA TYR A 186 0.18 3.97 -25.98
C TYR A 186 -1.18 4.05 -26.70
N LEU A 187 -2.28 4.16 -25.93
CA LEU A 187 -3.64 4.19 -26.47
C LEU A 187 -4.14 5.60 -26.84
N GLY A 188 -3.47 6.64 -26.35
CA GLY A 188 -3.92 8.02 -26.51
C GLY A 188 -5.20 8.36 -25.75
N LYS A 189 -5.45 7.71 -24.60
CA LYS A 189 -6.66 7.96 -23.79
C LYS A 189 -6.40 9.11 -22.80
N GLY A 190 -7.13 10.23 -22.97
CA GLY A 190 -6.98 11.43 -22.14
C GLY A 190 -5.70 12.23 -22.38
N VAL A 191 -4.82 11.74 -23.25
CA VAL A 191 -3.63 12.40 -23.73
C VAL A 191 -3.45 12.09 -25.22
N LYS A 192 -2.67 12.89 -25.94
CA LYS A 192 -2.25 12.53 -27.29
C LYS A 192 -1.45 11.24 -27.25
N GLN A 193 -1.71 10.32 -28.18
CA GLN A 193 -0.93 9.10 -28.32
C GLN A 193 0.56 9.42 -28.48
N ASP A 194 1.39 8.76 -27.66
CA ASP A 194 2.83 9.01 -27.63
C ASP A 194 3.58 7.71 -27.30
N PHE A 195 4.07 7.04 -28.33
CA PHE A 195 4.81 5.79 -28.19
C PHE A 195 6.20 5.97 -27.54
N VAL A 196 6.78 7.17 -27.62
CA VAL A 196 8.08 7.45 -26.97
C VAL A 196 7.90 7.52 -25.46
N ASN A 197 6.89 8.25 -24.98
CA ASN A 197 6.55 8.30 -23.57
C ASN A 197 6.01 6.93 -23.07
N ALA A 198 5.21 6.23 -23.88
CA ALA A 198 4.77 4.87 -23.54
C ALA A 198 5.97 3.95 -23.30
N LYS A 199 6.94 3.91 -24.23
CA LYS A 199 8.19 3.14 -24.10
C LYS A 199 8.93 3.50 -22.82
N LYS A 200 9.13 4.80 -22.54
CA LYS A 200 9.86 5.27 -21.35
C LYS A 200 9.25 4.72 -20.04
N TRP A 201 7.92 4.74 -19.93
CA TRP A 201 7.24 4.25 -18.73
C TRP A 201 7.19 2.72 -18.68
N PHE A 202 6.99 2.03 -19.81
CA PHE A 202 7.13 0.56 -19.86
C PHE A 202 8.55 0.11 -19.46
N GLU A 203 9.60 0.82 -19.88
CA GLU A 203 10.98 0.51 -19.48
C GLU A 203 11.19 0.62 -17.97
N LYS A 204 10.60 1.63 -17.33
CA LYS A 204 10.69 1.79 -15.87
C LYS A 204 10.00 0.64 -15.14
N ALA A 205 8.79 0.28 -15.53
CA ALA A 205 8.06 -0.86 -14.94
C ALA A 205 8.78 -2.19 -15.21
N ALA A 206 9.23 -2.42 -16.45
CA ALA A 206 9.94 -3.62 -16.85
C ALA A 206 11.25 -3.84 -16.07
N LYS A 207 11.98 -2.78 -15.75
CA LYS A 207 13.19 -2.83 -14.91
C LYS A 207 12.90 -3.31 -13.48
N GLN A 208 11.68 -3.09 -13.00
CA GLN A 208 11.21 -3.58 -11.69
C GLN A 208 10.63 -5.01 -11.75
N GLY A 209 10.67 -5.66 -12.91
CA GLY A 209 10.17 -7.02 -13.08
C GLY A 209 8.69 -7.12 -13.47
N HIS A 210 8.02 -6.00 -13.80
CA HIS A 210 6.61 -6.04 -14.21
C HIS A 210 6.46 -6.78 -15.54
N ALA A 211 5.89 -7.98 -15.52
CA ALA A 211 5.86 -8.91 -16.65
C ALA A 211 5.11 -8.36 -17.87
N GLU A 212 3.92 -7.77 -17.65
CA GLU A 212 3.12 -7.20 -18.75
C GLU A 212 3.82 -6.00 -19.39
N ALA A 213 4.58 -5.21 -18.61
CA ALA A 213 5.36 -4.11 -19.16
C ALA A 213 6.51 -4.63 -20.04
N GLN A 214 7.14 -5.75 -19.67
CA GLN A 214 8.17 -6.41 -20.47
C GLN A 214 7.59 -6.90 -21.80
N CYS A 215 6.41 -7.51 -21.78
CA CYS A 215 5.70 -7.94 -22.98
C CYS A 215 5.33 -6.76 -23.90
N CYS A 216 4.76 -5.68 -23.32
CA CYS A 216 4.40 -4.49 -24.10
C CYS A 216 5.64 -3.83 -24.72
N LEU A 217 6.74 -3.75 -23.96
CA LEU A 217 8.00 -3.20 -24.44
C LEU A 217 8.58 -4.03 -25.60
N ALA A 218 8.53 -5.37 -25.51
CA ALA A 218 8.90 -6.25 -26.61
C ALA A 218 8.06 -5.98 -27.88
N GLY A 219 6.75 -5.76 -27.72
CA GLY A 219 5.86 -5.38 -28.81
C GLY A 219 6.27 -4.05 -29.49
N LEU A 220 6.65 -3.04 -28.71
CA LEU A 220 7.15 -1.77 -29.25
C LEU A 220 8.43 -1.95 -30.08
N TYR A 221 9.37 -2.78 -29.61
CA TYR A 221 10.59 -3.10 -30.37
C TYR A 221 10.31 -3.89 -31.64
N ILE A 222 9.36 -4.82 -31.65
CA ILE A 222 8.95 -5.59 -32.84
C ILE A 222 8.36 -4.66 -33.89
N GLN A 223 7.50 -3.74 -33.48
CA GLN A 223 6.73 -2.88 -34.39
C GLN A 223 7.46 -1.58 -34.76
N GLY A 224 8.56 -1.24 -34.06
CA GLY A 224 9.25 0.02 -34.26
C GLY A 224 8.45 1.25 -33.79
N LEU A 225 7.58 1.09 -32.80
CA LEU A 225 6.73 2.17 -32.26
C LEU A 225 7.47 2.95 -31.17
N GLY A 226 7.72 4.22 -31.42
CA GLY A 226 8.48 5.10 -30.49
C GLY A 226 9.95 4.72 -30.32
N VAL A 227 10.44 3.76 -31.12
CA VAL A 227 11.80 3.26 -31.12
C VAL A 227 12.12 2.62 -32.48
N LYS A 228 13.38 2.58 -32.88
CA LYS A 228 13.79 1.79 -34.04
C LYS A 228 13.50 0.31 -33.80
N GLN A 229 12.96 -0.38 -34.80
CA GLN A 229 12.70 -1.80 -34.72
C GLN A 229 13.98 -2.58 -34.33
N ASP A 230 13.84 -3.45 -33.32
CA ASP A 230 14.96 -4.23 -32.77
C ASP A 230 14.46 -5.57 -32.23
N LEU A 231 14.57 -6.60 -33.09
CA LEU A 231 14.13 -7.96 -32.75
C LEU A 231 15.00 -8.62 -31.67
N MET A 232 16.28 -8.20 -31.54
CA MET A 232 17.16 -8.72 -30.48
C MET A 232 16.72 -8.23 -29.10
N ASN A 233 16.46 -6.94 -28.96
CA ASN A 233 15.93 -6.38 -27.72
C ASN A 233 14.53 -6.92 -27.41
N ALA A 234 13.67 -7.08 -28.41
CA ALA A 234 12.36 -7.71 -28.23
C ALA A 234 12.49 -9.12 -27.62
N LYS A 235 13.37 -9.96 -28.18
CA LYS A 235 13.65 -11.32 -27.66
C LYS A 235 14.18 -11.32 -26.23
N LYS A 236 15.04 -10.35 -25.90
CA LYS A 236 15.61 -10.19 -24.55
C LYS A 236 14.52 -9.81 -23.52
N MET A 237 13.57 -8.95 -23.91
CA MET A 237 12.46 -8.58 -23.03
C MET A 237 11.50 -9.74 -22.82
N ALA A 238 11.11 -10.44 -23.88
CA ALA A 238 10.21 -11.60 -23.81
C ALA A 238 10.76 -12.75 -22.93
N ARG A 239 12.08 -12.95 -22.88
CA ARG A 239 12.70 -13.97 -22.01
C ARG A 239 12.71 -13.63 -20.53
N LYS A 240 12.46 -12.37 -20.16
CA LYS A 240 12.42 -11.92 -18.76
C LYS A 240 11.01 -11.99 -18.17
N SER A 241 9.99 -12.10 -19.01
CA SER A 241 8.57 -12.15 -18.62
C SER A 241 8.03 -13.57 -18.37
N GLY A 242 8.81 -14.61 -18.63
CA GLY A 242 8.51 -16.01 -18.30
C GLY A 242 9.43 -16.54 -17.24
#